data_ba910c55d49c5daa0bc6799b0858e386
#
_entry.id   ba910c55d49c5daa0bc6799b0858e386
#
_cell.length_a   1.000
_cell.length_b   1.000
_cell.length_c   1.000
_cell.angle_alpha   90.00
_cell.angle_beta   90.00
_cell.angle_gamma   90.00
#
_symmetry.space_group_name_H-M   'P 1'
#
loop_
_entity.id
_entity.type
_entity.pdbx_description
1 polymer ?
#
loop_
_entity_poly.entity_id
_entity_poly.type
_entity_poly.pdbx_seq_one_letter_code
_entity_poly.pdbx_strand_id
1 'polypeptide(L)'
;MKKITLLFLTCLVLQLYAQDHFIIANVKVFDGEAIIEKTSVRIDSGVISEIGASIDTIGTDSIIDGSGKTLMPALSNAHVHAWTPQSLQQAATAGVLNVMDMHGVEPFQLGMRQLKDSTNYARFYVAGYAATAPEGHGTQFGFPVPTLSGPEDAKTFIEARVKANVDHIKIIVEPWKKTLSSETVAAVIKEAHKVKKIAVVHVSRLEDAIDVLTNNADGLVHIWWDNPIEEEQLKSLSKEKTFFVIPTLLTTLKAFESMGEAAQKFMKKEQLLAEVKKLHQAGVPILAGTDPPNLSINYGTDLYKELQLLRDAGLSPIEVLKAGTSNITRAFSLENTGYVKVGYNADLLLIEGDVTEEISAIENVNTVWKKGAKVN
;
A
#
# COMPACT_ATOMS: atom_id res chain seq x y z
N MET A 1 -26.44 -51.11 -40.86
CA MET A 1 -26.38 -49.94 -39.98
C MET A 1 -25.02 -50.00 -39.23
N LYS A 2 -24.05 -49.19 -39.71
CA LYS A 2 -22.72 -49.14 -39.05
C LYS A 2 -22.77 -48.04 -38.01
N LYS A 3 -22.53 -48.38 -36.72
CA LYS A 3 -22.40 -47.44 -35.62
C LYS A 3 -20.98 -46.82 -35.69
N ILE A 4 -20.91 -45.52 -35.94
CA ILE A 4 -19.68 -44.76 -35.85
C ILE A 4 -19.59 -44.26 -34.39
N THR A 5 -18.63 -44.83 -33.65
CA THR A 5 -18.29 -44.38 -32.31
C THR A 5 -17.32 -43.21 -32.42
N LEU A 6 -17.80 -42.01 -32.13
CA LEU A 6 -17.00 -40.79 -32.15
C LEU A 6 -16.21 -40.71 -30.79
N LEU A 7 -14.90 -40.92 -30.87
CA LEU A 7 -13.98 -40.80 -29.75
C LEU A 7 -13.64 -39.31 -29.56
N PHE A 8 -14.19 -38.67 -28.52
CA PHE A 8 -13.79 -37.34 -28.09
C PHE A 8 -12.45 -37.43 -27.36
N LEU A 9 -11.38 -37.06 -28.04
CA LEU A 9 -10.07 -36.88 -27.43
C LEU A 9 -10.05 -35.49 -26.77
N THR A 10 -10.31 -35.43 -25.44
CA THR A 10 -10.11 -34.24 -24.66
C THR A 10 -8.61 -34.05 -24.44
N CYS A 11 -8.00 -33.18 -25.26
CA CYS A 11 -6.67 -32.65 -24.99
C CYS A 11 -6.72 -31.81 -23.70
N LEU A 12 -6.33 -32.38 -22.58
CA LEU A 12 -5.99 -31.64 -21.38
C LEU A 12 -4.68 -30.87 -21.70
N VAL A 13 -4.78 -29.60 -22.04
CA VAL A 13 -3.61 -28.72 -22.09
C VAL A 13 -3.20 -28.45 -20.65
N LEU A 14 -2.34 -29.31 -20.12
CA LEU A 14 -1.54 -28.97 -18.95
C LEU A 14 -0.66 -27.79 -19.36
N GLN A 15 -1.06 -26.58 -18.99
CA GLN A 15 -0.13 -25.46 -18.93
C GLN A 15 0.90 -25.85 -17.85
N LEU A 16 1.99 -26.43 -18.29
CA LEU A 16 3.24 -26.48 -17.54
C LEU A 16 3.65 -25.01 -17.33
N TYR A 17 3.24 -24.43 -16.20
CA TYR A 17 3.98 -23.31 -15.67
C TYR A 17 5.39 -23.85 -15.45
N ALA A 18 6.34 -23.39 -16.25
CA ALA A 18 7.74 -23.60 -15.95
C ALA A 18 7.93 -23.15 -14.50
N GLN A 19 8.22 -24.10 -13.61
CA GLN A 19 8.59 -23.76 -12.24
C GLN A 19 9.92 -23.03 -12.38
N ASP A 20 9.87 -21.71 -12.28
CA ASP A 20 11.06 -20.89 -12.36
C ASP A 20 11.89 -21.15 -11.11
N HIS A 21 12.89 -22.04 -11.26
CA HIS A 21 13.95 -22.25 -10.30
C HIS A 21 15.10 -21.33 -10.70
N PHE A 22 15.42 -20.38 -9.88
CA PHE A 22 16.56 -19.50 -10.13
C PHE A 22 17.19 -19.00 -8.84
N ILE A 23 18.47 -18.59 -8.98
CA ILE A 23 19.24 -17.99 -7.90
C ILE A 23 19.62 -16.59 -8.31
N ILE A 24 19.38 -15.60 -7.45
CA ILE A 24 19.97 -14.27 -7.57
C ILE A 24 21.21 -14.28 -6.69
N ALA A 25 22.40 -14.27 -7.32
CA ALA A 25 23.69 -14.41 -6.64
C ALA A 25 24.41 -13.07 -6.49
N ASN A 26 25.30 -12.96 -5.51
CA ASN A 26 26.18 -11.81 -5.26
C ASN A 26 25.42 -10.49 -5.09
N VAL A 27 24.25 -10.50 -4.48
CA VAL A 27 23.38 -9.34 -4.38
C VAL A 27 23.38 -8.76 -2.97
N LYS A 28 23.26 -7.43 -2.84
CA LYS A 28 22.87 -6.76 -1.60
C LYS A 28 21.37 -6.93 -1.43
N VAL A 29 20.92 -7.33 -0.25
CA VAL A 29 19.49 -7.55 0.05
C VAL A 29 19.02 -6.60 1.13
N PHE A 30 17.94 -5.86 0.87
CA PHE A 30 17.09 -5.32 1.91
C PHE A 30 15.97 -6.34 2.19
N ASP A 31 15.96 -6.92 3.37
CA ASP A 31 15.06 -8.04 3.69
C ASP A 31 13.65 -7.61 4.14
N GLY A 32 13.43 -6.29 4.23
CA GLY A 32 12.22 -5.68 4.79
C GLY A 32 12.45 -5.03 6.16
N GLU A 33 13.57 -5.32 6.82
CA GLU A 33 13.97 -4.74 8.10
C GLU A 33 15.42 -4.24 8.10
N ALA A 34 16.31 -5.02 7.50
CA ALA A 34 17.74 -4.81 7.56
C ALA A 34 18.41 -5.11 6.22
N ILE A 35 19.70 -4.81 6.13
CA ILE A 35 20.54 -5.09 4.97
C ILE A 35 21.31 -6.38 5.22
N ILE A 36 21.36 -7.25 4.19
CA ILE A 36 22.23 -8.43 4.12
C ILE A 36 23.22 -8.21 2.96
N GLU A 37 24.48 -8.07 3.28
CA GLU A 37 25.53 -7.85 2.28
C GLU A 37 25.94 -9.15 1.60
N LYS A 38 26.23 -9.08 0.28
CA LYS A 38 26.83 -10.16 -0.52
C LYS A 38 26.22 -11.53 -0.26
N THR A 39 24.91 -11.64 -0.46
CA THR A 39 24.19 -12.88 -0.27
C THR A 39 23.65 -13.41 -1.60
N SER A 40 23.08 -14.59 -1.56
CA SER A 40 22.34 -15.20 -2.66
C SER A 40 20.94 -15.61 -2.18
N VAL A 41 19.97 -15.55 -3.06
CA VAL A 41 18.57 -15.88 -2.79
C VAL A 41 18.09 -16.85 -3.84
N ARG A 42 17.64 -18.04 -3.40
CA ARG A 42 17.01 -19.07 -4.25
C ARG A 42 15.51 -18.88 -4.27
N ILE A 43 14.94 -18.97 -5.44
CA ILE A 43 13.52 -18.98 -5.68
C ILE A 43 13.13 -20.34 -6.26
N ASP A 44 12.15 -21.00 -5.64
CA ASP A 44 11.56 -22.26 -6.08
C ASP A 44 10.04 -22.19 -6.03
N SER A 45 9.38 -22.49 -7.15
CA SER A 45 7.91 -22.58 -7.21
C SER A 45 7.20 -21.32 -6.69
N GLY A 46 7.78 -20.16 -6.94
CA GLY A 46 7.20 -18.86 -6.56
C GLY A 46 7.44 -18.40 -5.13
N VAL A 47 8.23 -19.16 -4.35
CA VAL A 47 8.61 -18.80 -2.98
C VAL A 47 10.12 -18.68 -2.83
N ILE A 48 10.56 -17.90 -1.84
CA ILE A 48 11.96 -17.83 -1.44
C ILE A 48 12.25 -19.09 -0.64
N SER A 49 13.11 -19.98 -1.16
CA SER A 49 13.43 -21.27 -0.53
C SER A 49 14.71 -21.25 0.28
N GLU A 50 15.67 -20.38 -0.08
CA GLU A 50 16.95 -20.32 0.60
C GLU A 50 17.55 -18.89 0.51
N ILE A 51 18.26 -18.48 1.57
CA ILE A 51 19.06 -17.26 1.61
C ILE A 51 20.40 -17.60 2.27
N GLY A 52 21.51 -17.32 1.61
CA GLY A 52 22.84 -17.64 2.14
C GLY A 52 23.97 -17.00 1.36
N ALA A 53 25.17 -16.89 1.96
CA ALA A 53 26.34 -16.32 1.31
C ALA A 53 26.80 -17.13 0.08
N SER A 54 26.57 -18.44 0.10
CA SER A 54 26.71 -19.34 -1.05
C SER A 54 25.56 -20.33 -1.03
N ILE A 55 24.99 -20.59 -2.19
CA ILE A 55 23.91 -21.57 -2.39
C ILE A 55 24.41 -22.60 -3.39
N ASP A 56 24.33 -23.88 -3.04
CA ASP A 56 24.72 -24.96 -3.95
C ASP A 56 23.77 -25.00 -5.15
N THR A 57 24.32 -24.92 -6.38
CA THR A 57 23.50 -25.00 -7.58
C THR A 57 23.02 -26.42 -7.83
N ILE A 58 21.74 -26.58 -8.03
CA ILE A 58 21.14 -27.81 -8.54
C ILE A 58 21.08 -27.67 -10.06
N GLY A 59 21.58 -28.64 -10.80
CA GLY A 59 21.96 -28.57 -12.22
C GLY A 59 20.98 -27.95 -13.24
N THR A 60 19.80 -27.47 -12.82
CA THR A 60 18.80 -26.77 -13.65
C THR A 60 18.58 -25.31 -13.23
N ASP A 61 19.31 -24.82 -12.21
CA ASP A 61 19.14 -23.45 -11.73
C ASP A 61 19.62 -22.44 -12.78
N SER A 62 18.79 -21.44 -13.06
CA SER A 62 19.21 -20.23 -13.74
C SER A 62 19.84 -19.28 -12.72
N ILE A 63 21.03 -18.79 -13.01
CA ILE A 63 21.76 -17.85 -12.12
C ILE A 63 21.65 -16.44 -12.69
N ILE A 64 21.17 -15.51 -11.86
CA ILE A 64 21.11 -14.08 -12.15
C ILE A 64 22.21 -13.40 -11.32
N ASP A 65 23.15 -12.73 -11.97
CA ASP A 65 24.17 -11.95 -11.27
C ASP A 65 23.58 -10.65 -10.72
N GLY A 66 23.60 -10.53 -9.42
CA GLY A 66 23.14 -9.37 -8.66
C GLY A 66 24.25 -8.40 -8.26
N SER A 67 25.49 -8.58 -8.76
CA SER A 67 26.61 -7.70 -8.46
C SER A 67 26.29 -6.24 -8.80
N GLY A 68 26.51 -5.33 -7.87
CA GLY A 68 26.20 -3.91 -8.03
C GLY A 68 24.69 -3.57 -7.96
N LYS A 69 23.85 -4.52 -7.60
CA LYS A 69 22.39 -4.37 -7.50
C LYS A 69 21.90 -4.57 -6.07
N THR A 70 20.71 -4.06 -5.82
CA THR A 70 19.96 -4.32 -4.59
C THR A 70 18.72 -5.15 -4.89
N LEU A 71 18.54 -6.25 -4.16
CA LEU A 71 17.31 -7.03 -4.12
C LEU A 71 16.48 -6.60 -2.92
N MET A 72 15.19 -6.37 -3.13
CA MET A 72 14.27 -5.99 -2.06
C MET A 72 12.89 -6.58 -2.26
N PRO A 73 12.02 -6.58 -1.22
CA PRO A 73 10.62 -6.91 -1.41
C PRO A 73 9.97 -5.94 -2.40
N ALA A 74 9.02 -6.41 -3.18
CA ALA A 74 8.21 -5.54 -4.01
C ALA A 74 7.48 -4.48 -3.16
N LEU A 75 7.28 -3.32 -3.75
CA LEU A 75 6.62 -2.19 -3.11
C LEU A 75 5.12 -2.44 -2.91
N SER A 76 4.59 -1.73 -1.95
CA SER A 76 3.15 -1.60 -1.69
C SER A 76 2.76 -0.13 -1.66
N ASN A 77 1.56 0.21 -2.12
CA ASN A 77 0.99 1.57 -2.03
C ASN A 77 -0.22 1.55 -1.08
N ALA A 78 -0.08 2.22 0.07
CA ALA A 78 -1.07 2.18 1.13
C ALA A 78 -2.32 3.04 0.84
N HIS A 79 -2.37 3.80 -0.24
CA HIS A 79 -3.51 4.61 -0.62
C HIS A 79 -3.65 4.76 -2.13
N VAL A 80 -4.68 4.12 -2.68
CA VAL A 80 -5.08 4.25 -4.09
C VAL A 80 -6.60 4.32 -4.22
N HIS A 81 -7.07 4.72 -5.42
CA HIS A 81 -8.45 4.56 -5.88
C HIS A 81 -8.43 3.91 -7.27
N ALA A 82 -8.36 2.57 -7.33
CA ALA A 82 -8.22 1.85 -8.58
C ALA A 82 -9.58 1.52 -9.21
N TRP A 83 -9.83 2.06 -10.39
CA TRP A 83 -11.10 1.95 -11.10
C TRP A 83 -11.10 0.92 -12.23
N THR A 84 -9.92 0.49 -12.67
CA THR A 84 -9.79 -0.43 -13.80
C THR A 84 -8.65 -1.43 -13.57
N PRO A 85 -8.66 -2.59 -14.24
CA PRO A 85 -7.52 -3.51 -14.21
C PRO A 85 -6.21 -2.86 -14.65
N GLN A 86 -6.24 -1.91 -15.58
CA GLN A 86 -5.06 -1.19 -16.07
C GLN A 86 -4.34 -0.42 -14.94
N SER A 87 -5.09 0.06 -13.94
CA SER A 87 -4.52 0.67 -12.73
C SER A 87 -3.61 -0.32 -11.98
N LEU A 88 -4.08 -1.56 -11.83
CA LEU A 88 -3.33 -2.63 -11.16
C LEU A 88 -2.14 -3.10 -11.99
N GLN A 89 -2.28 -3.11 -13.32
CA GLN A 89 -1.18 -3.43 -14.24
C GLN A 89 -0.09 -2.36 -14.18
N GLN A 90 -0.46 -1.08 -14.24
CA GLN A 90 0.48 0.04 -14.12
C GLN A 90 1.26 -0.02 -12.80
N ALA A 91 0.59 -0.33 -11.68
CA ALA A 91 1.25 -0.54 -10.40
C ALA A 91 2.26 -1.69 -10.47
N ALA A 92 1.84 -2.86 -10.95
CA ALA A 92 2.69 -4.05 -11.01
C ALA A 92 3.93 -3.84 -11.89
N THR A 93 3.80 -3.21 -13.06
CA THR A 93 4.92 -2.92 -13.96
C THR A 93 5.99 -2.04 -13.31
N ALA A 94 5.60 -1.16 -12.38
CA ALA A 94 6.51 -0.35 -11.58
C ALA A 94 6.95 -1.05 -10.27
N GLY A 95 6.71 -2.34 -10.12
CA GLY A 95 7.10 -3.08 -8.92
C GLY A 95 6.23 -2.83 -7.67
N VAL A 96 5.08 -2.18 -7.82
CA VAL A 96 4.09 -2.03 -6.75
C VAL A 96 3.12 -3.19 -6.83
N LEU A 97 3.34 -4.23 -6.02
CA LEU A 97 2.59 -5.50 -6.13
C LEU A 97 1.40 -5.61 -5.18
N ASN A 98 1.25 -4.67 -4.23
CA ASN A 98 0.08 -4.60 -3.35
C ASN A 98 -0.43 -3.16 -3.31
N VAL A 99 -1.74 -2.97 -3.47
CA VAL A 99 -2.37 -1.65 -3.41
C VAL A 99 -3.60 -1.69 -2.50
N MET A 100 -3.73 -0.69 -1.61
CA MET A 100 -4.83 -0.54 -0.66
C MET A 100 -5.78 0.52 -1.19
N ASP A 101 -6.94 0.08 -1.67
CA ASP A 101 -7.97 0.99 -2.18
C ASP A 101 -8.80 1.56 -1.03
N MET A 102 -8.93 2.88 -1.01
CA MET A 102 -9.52 3.61 0.10
C MET A 102 -10.97 4.06 -0.14
N HIS A 103 -11.50 3.87 -1.33
CA HIS A 103 -12.91 4.12 -1.63
C HIS A 103 -13.25 3.69 -3.04
N GLY A 104 -14.27 2.87 -3.23
CA GLY A 104 -14.67 2.44 -4.57
C GLY A 104 -16.01 1.71 -4.60
N VAL A 105 -16.46 1.40 -5.80
CA VAL A 105 -17.72 0.70 -6.05
C VAL A 105 -17.51 -0.81 -5.90
N GLU A 106 -18.03 -1.40 -4.85
CA GLU A 106 -17.79 -2.78 -4.44
C GLU A 106 -17.97 -3.84 -5.54
N PRO A 107 -19.02 -3.81 -6.39
CA PRO A 107 -19.13 -4.77 -7.50
C PRO A 107 -17.96 -4.75 -8.47
N PHE A 108 -17.40 -3.57 -8.79
CA PHE A 108 -16.21 -3.47 -9.65
C PHE A 108 -14.96 -3.95 -8.93
N GLN A 109 -14.80 -3.59 -7.67
CA GLN A 109 -13.66 -4.01 -6.85
C GLN A 109 -13.62 -5.54 -6.72
N LEU A 110 -14.77 -6.20 -6.55
CA LEU A 110 -14.86 -7.65 -6.46
C LEU A 110 -14.31 -8.35 -7.72
N GLY A 111 -14.62 -7.81 -8.91
CA GLY A 111 -14.09 -8.33 -10.18
C GLY A 111 -12.57 -8.16 -10.27
N MET A 112 -12.04 -7.00 -9.91
CA MET A 112 -10.59 -6.73 -9.96
C MET A 112 -9.79 -7.56 -8.94
N ARG A 113 -10.36 -7.87 -7.77
CA ARG A 113 -9.71 -8.72 -6.76
C ARG A 113 -9.41 -10.14 -7.27
N GLN A 114 -10.13 -10.65 -8.27
CA GLN A 114 -9.86 -11.95 -8.88
C GLN A 114 -8.53 -11.99 -9.64
N LEU A 115 -7.96 -10.82 -9.98
CA LEU A 115 -6.66 -10.71 -10.65
C LEU A 115 -5.47 -10.89 -9.70
N LYS A 116 -5.71 -11.10 -8.39
CA LYS A 116 -4.67 -11.18 -7.34
C LYS A 116 -3.53 -12.18 -7.63
N ASP A 117 -3.86 -13.29 -8.28
CA ASP A 117 -2.89 -14.35 -8.62
C ASP A 117 -2.28 -14.19 -10.02
N SER A 118 -2.76 -13.24 -10.82
CA SER A 118 -2.20 -12.93 -12.13
C SER A 118 -0.89 -12.16 -12.00
N THR A 119 0.15 -12.57 -12.72
CA THR A 119 1.50 -12.02 -12.62
C THR A 119 1.55 -10.51 -12.90
N ASN A 120 0.83 -10.07 -13.94
CA ASN A 120 0.93 -8.70 -14.44
C ASN A 120 0.00 -7.70 -13.74
N TYR A 121 -0.62 -8.06 -12.60
CA TYR A 121 -1.50 -7.18 -11.86
C TYR A 121 -1.12 -7.14 -10.37
N ALA A 122 -1.16 -5.96 -9.76
CA ALA A 122 -1.01 -5.83 -8.33
C ALA A 122 -2.17 -6.53 -7.58
N ARG A 123 -1.91 -7.03 -6.36
CA ARG A 123 -2.96 -7.49 -5.46
C ARG A 123 -3.75 -6.29 -4.97
N PHE A 124 -5.05 -6.44 -4.96
CA PHE A 124 -5.99 -5.35 -4.70
C PHE A 124 -6.75 -5.59 -3.39
N TYR A 125 -6.40 -4.81 -2.37
CA TYR A 125 -7.05 -4.81 -1.07
C TYR A 125 -7.99 -3.62 -0.99
N VAL A 126 -9.21 -3.81 -0.46
CA VAL A 126 -10.28 -2.82 -0.64
C VAL A 126 -10.98 -2.45 0.66
N ALA A 127 -11.34 -1.17 0.79
CA ALA A 127 -12.24 -0.68 1.81
C ALA A 127 -13.74 -0.77 1.40
N GLY A 128 -14.00 -0.93 0.10
CA GLY A 128 -15.36 -0.75 -0.41
C GLY A 128 -15.79 0.71 -0.36
N TYR A 129 -17.07 0.96 -0.08
CA TYR A 129 -17.54 2.32 0.16
C TYR A 129 -16.99 2.86 1.47
N ALA A 130 -16.39 4.04 1.46
CA ALA A 130 -15.98 4.74 2.67
C ALA A 130 -17.21 5.25 3.46
N ALA A 131 -17.08 5.29 4.79
CA ALA A 131 -18.04 5.94 5.65
C ALA A 131 -17.93 7.47 5.47
N THR A 132 -19.02 8.11 5.07
CA THR A 132 -19.11 9.55 4.84
C THR A 132 -20.50 10.08 5.16
N ALA A 133 -20.61 11.40 5.41
CA ALA A 133 -21.87 12.08 5.63
C ALA A 133 -22.66 12.27 4.32
N PRO A 134 -23.99 12.47 4.36
CA PRO A 134 -24.77 12.93 3.22
C PRO A 134 -24.15 14.20 2.61
N GLU A 135 -23.95 14.24 1.29
CA GLU A 135 -23.26 15.32 0.56
C GLU A 135 -21.81 15.57 1.01
N GLY A 136 -21.24 14.64 1.77
CA GLY A 136 -19.86 14.69 2.26
C GLY A 136 -18.82 14.42 1.18
N HIS A 137 -17.55 14.55 1.55
CA HIS A 137 -16.44 14.15 0.69
C HIS A 137 -16.53 12.64 0.40
N GLY A 138 -16.31 12.25 -0.85
CA GLY A 138 -16.51 10.87 -1.33
C GLY A 138 -17.83 10.64 -2.06
N THR A 139 -18.82 11.55 -1.95
CA THR A 139 -20.12 11.43 -2.65
C THR A 139 -20.15 12.11 -4.03
N GLN A 140 -19.09 12.83 -4.40
CA GLN A 140 -19.01 13.64 -5.63
C GLN A 140 -18.66 12.87 -6.91
N PHE A 141 -18.40 11.58 -6.83
CA PHE A 141 -17.83 10.79 -7.95
C PHE A 141 -18.88 10.25 -8.93
N GLY A 142 -20.16 10.66 -8.81
CA GLY A 142 -21.20 10.32 -9.79
C GLY A 142 -21.79 8.92 -9.64
N PHE A 143 -21.51 8.20 -8.56
CA PHE A 143 -22.16 6.93 -8.21
C PHE A 143 -22.78 7.02 -6.80
N PRO A 144 -23.84 6.24 -6.52
CA PRO A 144 -24.46 6.21 -5.19
C PRO A 144 -23.48 5.69 -4.14
N VAL A 145 -23.33 6.44 -3.04
CA VAL A 145 -22.52 6.06 -1.88
C VAL A 145 -23.44 5.94 -0.66
N PRO A 146 -23.38 4.83 0.10
CA PRO A 146 -24.04 4.75 1.39
C PRO A 146 -23.48 5.81 2.35
N THR A 147 -24.35 6.64 2.91
CA THR A 147 -23.97 7.72 3.84
C THR A 147 -24.51 7.44 5.23
N LEU A 148 -23.88 8.01 6.24
CA LEU A 148 -24.27 7.90 7.64
C LEU A 148 -24.75 9.26 8.15
N SER A 149 -25.92 9.29 8.78
CA SER A 149 -26.51 10.49 9.37
C SER A 149 -26.24 10.61 10.87
N GLY A 150 -25.97 9.48 11.54
CA GLY A 150 -25.70 9.42 12.96
C GLY A 150 -24.99 8.11 13.39
N PRO A 151 -24.63 8.00 14.67
CA PRO A 151 -23.94 6.82 15.20
C PRO A 151 -24.76 5.53 15.12
N GLU A 152 -26.10 5.62 15.04
CA GLU A 152 -27.00 4.48 14.87
C GLU A 152 -26.83 3.75 13.54
N ASP A 153 -26.33 4.42 12.51
CA ASP A 153 -26.10 3.86 11.19
C ASP A 153 -24.82 2.98 11.12
N ALA A 154 -23.90 3.15 12.07
CA ALA A 154 -22.59 2.53 12.06
C ALA A 154 -22.63 1.01 11.95
N LYS A 155 -23.49 0.36 12.74
CA LYS A 155 -23.62 -1.11 12.73
C LYS A 155 -24.04 -1.63 11.36
N THR A 156 -25.11 -1.08 10.79
CA THR A 156 -25.63 -1.48 9.47
C THR A 156 -24.61 -1.23 8.38
N PHE A 157 -23.88 -0.11 8.46
CA PHE A 157 -22.81 0.21 7.53
C PHE A 157 -21.70 -0.86 7.57
N ILE A 158 -21.20 -1.22 8.75
CA ILE A 158 -20.12 -2.22 8.91
C ILE A 158 -20.60 -3.62 8.49
N GLU A 159 -21.82 -4.03 8.84
CA GLU A 159 -22.37 -5.32 8.40
C GLU A 159 -22.39 -5.42 6.85
N ALA A 160 -22.73 -4.32 6.16
CA ALA A 160 -22.69 -4.28 4.70
C ALA A 160 -21.25 -4.40 4.15
N ARG A 161 -20.26 -3.77 4.79
CA ARG A 161 -18.82 -3.90 4.41
C ARG A 161 -18.32 -5.32 4.62
N VAL A 162 -18.68 -5.95 5.73
CA VAL A 162 -18.34 -7.38 5.99
C VAL A 162 -18.96 -8.28 4.94
N LYS A 163 -20.22 -8.06 4.56
CA LYS A 163 -20.90 -8.81 3.49
C LYS A 163 -20.22 -8.63 2.13
N ALA A 164 -19.68 -7.43 1.86
CA ALA A 164 -18.90 -7.14 0.66
C ALA A 164 -17.46 -7.69 0.73
N ASN A 165 -17.09 -8.34 1.85
CA ASN A 165 -15.77 -8.92 2.07
C ASN A 165 -14.62 -7.92 1.89
N VAL A 166 -14.76 -6.71 2.45
CA VAL A 166 -13.69 -5.69 2.44
C VAL A 166 -12.52 -6.11 3.33
N ASP A 167 -11.34 -5.57 3.07
CA ASP A 167 -10.11 -5.88 3.84
C ASP A 167 -9.98 -4.97 5.07
N HIS A 168 -10.35 -3.70 4.94
CA HIS A 168 -10.29 -2.66 5.97
C HIS A 168 -11.47 -1.70 5.84
N ILE A 169 -11.65 -0.82 6.83
CA ILE A 169 -12.69 0.21 6.83
C ILE A 169 -12.07 1.57 6.59
N LYS A 170 -12.62 2.31 5.64
CA LYS A 170 -12.27 3.72 5.39
C LYS A 170 -13.36 4.63 5.94
N ILE A 171 -12.93 5.69 6.63
CA ILE A 171 -13.79 6.76 7.16
C ILE A 171 -13.28 8.08 6.59
N ILE A 172 -14.18 9.02 6.31
CA ILE A 172 -13.84 10.34 5.79
C ILE A 172 -14.30 11.42 6.77
N VAL A 173 -13.33 12.18 7.25
CA VAL A 173 -13.53 13.40 8.03
C VAL A 173 -12.89 14.56 7.28
N GLU A 174 -13.73 15.37 6.62
CA GLU A 174 -13.26 16.47 5.76
C GLU A 174 -14.12 17.72 5.98
N PRO A 175 -13.65 18.67 6.81
CA PRO A 175 -14.48 19.74 7.34
C PRO A 175 -14.88 20.85 6.34
N TRP A 176 -14.26 20.91 5.16
CA TRP A 176 -14.71 21.84 4.10
C TRP A 176 -15.86 21.27 3.25
N LYS A 177 -16.34 20.08 3.60
CA LYS A 177 -17.59 19.43 3.17
C LYS A 177 -18.44 19.12 4.39
N LYS A 178 -19.68 18.63 4.20
CA LYS A 178 -20.39 17.98 5.29
C LYS A 178 -19.59 16.76 5.74
N THR A 179 -19.35 16.65 7.03
CA THR A 179 -18.57 15.54 7.58
C THR A 179 -19.33 14.83 8.71
N LEU A 180 -18.86 13.64 9.05
CA LEU A 180 -19.41 12.85 10.15
C LEU A 180 -19.12 13.55 11.49
N SER A 181 -20.05 13.45 12.45
CA SER A 181 -19.76 13.88 13.82
C SER A 181 -18.75 12.95 14.50
N SER A 182 -18.04 13.46 15.51
CA SER A 182 -17.10 12.67 16.31
C SER A 182 -17.73 11.39 16.86
N GLU A 183 -18.98 11.49 17.36
CA GLU A 183 -19.70 10.33 17.89
C GLU A 183 -20.00 9.28 16.79
N THR A 184 -20.31 9.73 15.56
CA THR A 184 -20.53 8.82 14.43
C THR A 184 -19.24 8.13 14.03
N VAL A 185 -18.13 8.87 13.95
CA VAL A 185 -16.78 8.30 13.68
C VAL A 185 -16.42 7.27 14.74
N ALA A 186 -16.56 7.61 16.02
CA ALA A 186 -16.31 6.70 17.13
C ALA A 186 -17.15 5.41 17.05
N ALA A 187 -18.44 5.54 16.68
CA ALA A 187 -19.30 4.39 16.51
C ALA A 187 -18.86 3.49 15.35
N VAL A 188 -18.47 4.06 14.20
CA VAL A 188 -17.96 3.29 13.04
C VAL A 188 -16.66 2.55 13.40
N ILE A 189 -15.70 3.22 14.05
CA ILE A 189 -14.44 2.60 14.51
C ILE A 189 -14.75 1.43 15.46
N LYS A 190 -15.60 1.65 16.44
CA LYS A 190 -16.01 0.62 17.41
C LYS A 190 -16.64 -0.60 16.73
N GLU A 191 -17.53 -0.41 15.76
CA GLU A 191 -18.15 -1.52 15.03
C GLU A 191 -17.15 -2.22 14.10
N ALA A 192 -16.20 -1.49 13.47
CA ALA A 192 -15.11 -2.07 12.70
C ALA A 192 -14.23 -3.00 13.55
N HIS A 193 -13.85 -2.57 14.76
CA HIS A 193 -13.04 -3.36 15.69
C HIS A 193 -13.77 -4.63 16.17
N LYS A 194 -15.08 -4.60 16.38
CA LYS A 194 -15.86 -5.80 16.73
C LYS A 194 -15.74 -6.92 15.68
N VAL A 195 -15.58 -6.55 14.42
CA VAL A 195 -15.41 -7.48 13.30
C VAL A 195 -13.93 -7.65 12.88
N LYS A 196 -12.99 -7.20 13.73
CA LYS A 196 -11.54 -7.30 13.53
C LYS A 196 -11.05 -6.64 12.24
N LYS A 197 -11.65 -5.52 11.85
CA LYS A 197 -11.20 -4.68 10.75
C LYS A 197 -10.56 -3.41 11.30
N ILE A 198 -9.40 -3.05 10.73
CA ILE A 198 -8.79 -1.75 11.02
C ILE A 198 -9.64 -0.63 10.41
N ALA A 199 -9.67 0.51 11.08
CA ALA A 199 -10.34 1.72 10.66
C ALA A 199 -9.31 2.81 10.30
N VAL A 200 -9.27 3.19 9.03
CA VAL A 200 -8.34 4.19 8.50
C VAL A 200 -9.11 5.45 8.14
N VAL A 201 -8.71 6.59 8.69
CA VAL A 201 -9.49 7.82 8.61
C VAL A 201 -8.79 8.88 7.76
N HIS A 202 -9.51 9.42 6.77
CA HIS A 202 -9.09 10.61 6.02
C HIS A 202 -9.23 11.84 6.91
N VAL A 203 -8.17 12.61 7.03
CA VAL A 203 -8.13 13.87 7.75
C VAL A 203 -7.32 14.90 6.96
N SER A 204 -7.62 16.20 7.14
CA SER A 204 -6.88 17.30 6.55
C SER A 204 -6.44 18.35 7.56
N ARG A 205 -6.98 18.29 8.79
CA ARG A 205 -6.67 19.20 9.89
C ARG A 205 -6.15 18.47 11.11
N LEU A 206 -5.31 19.13 11.89
CA LEU A 206 -4.75 18.58 13.12
C LEU A 206 -5.82 18.26 14.16
N GLU A 207 -6.81 19.13 14.33
CA GLU A 207 -7.91 18.94 15.28
C GLU A 207 -8.67 17.64 15.00
N ASP A 208 -9.02 17.40 13.72
CA ASP A 208 -9.69 16.17 13.29
C ASP A 208 -8.81 14.94 13.50
N ALA A 209 -7.50 15.06 13.21
CA ALA A 209 -6.55 13.96 13.42
C ALA A 209 -6.49 13.54 14.89
N ILE A 210 -6.44 14.51 15.82
CA ILE A 210 -6.43 14.26 17.26
C ILE A 210 -7.75 13.62 17.70
N ASP A 211 -8.89 14.14 17.25
CA ASP A 211 -10.20 13.60 17.60
C ASP A 211 -10.34 12.14 17.17
N VAL A 212 -10.05 11.81 15.91
CA VAL A 212 -10.21 10.45 15.43
C VAL A 212 -9.23 9.47 16.06
N LEU A 213 -7.99 9.90 16.38
CA LEU A 213 -7.03 9.10 17.13
C LEU A 213 -7.50 8.89 18.56
N THR A 214 -8.10 9.90 19.21
CA THR A 214 -8.71 9.77 20.53
C THR A 214 -9.86 8.75 20.53
N ASN A 215 -10.57 8.65 19.43
CA ASN A 215 -11.62 7.65 19.18
C ASN A 215 -11.09 6.28 18.69
N ASN A 216 -9.77 6.02 18.80
CA ASN A 216 -9.08 4.77 18.47
C ASN A 216 -9.03 4.43 16.97
N ALA A 217 -8.90 5.40 16.08
CA ALA A 217 -8.53 5.12 14.69
C ALA A 217 -7.20 4.37 14.64
N ASP A 218 -7.09 3.36 13.77
CA ASP A 218 -5.86 2.55 13.60
C ASP A 218 -4.84 3.25 12.70
N GLY A 219 -5.31 4.13 11.81
CA GLY A 219 -4.44 4.88 10.93
C GLY A 219 -5.09 6.14 10.36
N LEU A 220 -4.22 7.07 9.98
CA LEU A 220 -4.62 8.30 9.29
C LEU A 220 -4.20 8.23 7.83
N VAL A 221 -5.03 8.82 6.98
CA VAL A 221 -4.73 9.07 5.58
C VAL A 221 -4.68 10.56 5.35
N HIS A 222 -3.67 10.97 4.64
CA HIS A 222 -3.14 12.32 4.48
C HIS A 222 -2.46 12.82 5.76
N ILE A 223 -1.75 13.92 5.59
CA ILE A 223 -1.16 14.67 6.70
C ILE A 223 -1.92 15.99 6.83
N TRP A 224 -2.16 16.42 8.06
CA TRP A 224 -2.73 17.75 8.32
C TRP A 224 -1.76 18.86 7.87
N TRP A 225 -2.30 19.95 7.44
CA TRP A 225 -1.53 21.06 6.87
C TRP A 225 -1.79 22.41 7.54
N ASP A 226 -2.76 22.49 8.46
CA ASP A 226 -3.23 23.75 9.07
C ASP A 226 -2.39 24.19 10.27
N ASN A 227 -2.03 23.29 11.17
CA ASN A 227 -1.28 23.59 12.38
C ASN A 227 -0.22 22.53 12.67
N PRO A 228 0.93 22.89 13.29
CA PRO A 228 1.89 21.89 13.76
C PRO A 228 1.39 21.19 15.04
N ILE A 229 1.63 19.89 15.16
CA ILE A 229 1.38 19.17 16.41
C ILE A 229 2.44 19.53 17.47
N GLU A 230 2.00 19.73 18.69
CA GLU A 230 2.90 19.95 19.83
C GLU A 230 3.53 18.62 20.28
N GLU A 231 4.81 18.65 20.68
CA GLU A 231 5.55 17.44 21.05
C GLU A 231 4.92 16.67 22.21
N GLU A 232 4.40 17.37 23.23
CA GLU A 232 3.76 16.73 24.38
C GLU A 232 2.46 16.04 24.00
N GLN A 233 1.70 16.66 23.09
CA GLN A 233 0.47 16.09 22.57
C GLN A 233 0.75 14.83 21.74
N LEU A 234 1.76 14.87 20.86
CA LEU A 234 2.19 13.72 20.09
C LEU A 234 2.70 12.58 20.97
N LYS A 235 3.51 12.89 21.99
CA LYS A 235 3.99 11.91 22.98
C LYS A 235 2.85 11.25 23.73
N SER A 236 1.82 12.00 24.11
CA SER A 236 0.63 11.45 24.77
C SER A 236 -0.09 10.47 23.83
N LEU A 237 -0.39 10.89 22.61
CA LEU A 237 -1.07 10.05 21.63
C LEU A 237 -0.30 8.76 21.32
N SER A 238 1.00 8.87 21.03
CA SER A 238 1.84 7.72 20.65
C SER A 238 2.13 6.76 21.81
N LYS A 239 2.09 7.23 23.06
CA LYS A 239 2.25 6.40 24.25
C LYS A 239 1.01 5.58 24.57
N GLU A 240 -0.15 6.16 24.38
CA GLU A 240 -1.43 5.54 24.72
C GLU A 240 -1.94 4.60 23.62
N LYS A 241 -1.54 4.82 22.37
CA LYS A 241 -2.09 4.14 21.19
C LYS A 241 -1.04 3.83 20.14
N THR A 242 -1.19 2.68 19.53
CA THR A 242 -0.45 2.34 18.32
C THR A 242 -1.31 2.72 17.11
N PHE A 243 -0.84 3.65 16.30
CA PHE A 243 -1.46 4.05 15.04
C PHE A 243 -0.40 4.26 13.98
N PHE A 244 -0.80 4.31 12.71
CA PHE A 244 0.09 4.62 11.59
C PHE A 244 -0.40 5.83 10.80
N VAL A 245 0.48 6.41 9.97
CA VAL A 245 0.12 7.53 9.08
C VAL A 245 0.54 7.23 7.65
N ILE A 246 -0.37 7.45 6.72
CA ILE A 246 -0.14 7.42 5.27
C ILE A 246 -0.16 8.88 4.79
N PRO A 247 0.97 9.61 4.79
CA PRO A 247 0.98 11.06 4.68
C PRO A 247 0.57 11.58 3.30
N THR A 248 0.73 10.79 2.23
CA THR A 248 0.42 11.19 0.85
C THR A 248 0.94 12.60 0.50
N LEU A 249 2.22 12.82 0.81
CA LEU A 249 2.87 14.12 0.63
C LEU A 249 2.75 14.62 -0.82
N LEU A 250 2.96 13.73 -1.79
CA LEU A 250 2.86 14.05 -3.20
C LEU A 250 1.49 14.62 -3.56
N THR A 251 0.41 14.00 -3.08
CA THR A 251 -0.96 14.43 -3.35
C THR A 251 -1.25 15.78 -2.72
N THR A 252 -0.88 15.96 -1.46
CA THR A 252 -1.07 17.21 -0.75
C THR A 252 -0.35 18.36 -1.46
N LEU A 253 0.92 18.18 -1.85
CA LEU A 253 1.69 19.17 -2.58
C LEU A 253 1.06 19.53 -3.92
N LYS A 254 0.67 18.53 -4.72
CA LYS A 254 -0.01 18.73 -6.01
C LYS A 254 -1.38 19.41 -5.86
N ALA A 255 -2.12 19.11 -4.78
CA ALA A 255 -3.39 19.76 -4.51
C ALA A 255 -3.22 21.28 -4.30
N PHE A 256 -2.30 21.68 -3.45
CA PHE A 256 -2.02 23.09 -3.22
C PHE A 256 -1.42 23.79 -4.46
N GLU A 257 -0.58 23.09 -5.23
CA GLU A 257 -0.09 23.60 -6.51
C GLU A 257 -1.24 23.88 -7.48
N SER A 258 -2.21 22.98 -7.59
CA SER A 258 -3.38 23.13 -8.46
C SER A 258 -4.33 24.26 -8.05
N MET A 259 -4.36 24.63 -6.76
CA MET A 259 -5.14 25.73 -6.21
C MET A 259 -4.51 27.10 -6.46
N GLY A 260 -3.27 27.16 -6.98
CA GLY A 260 -2.56 28.36 -7.36
C GLY A 260 -1.77 29.02 -6.23
N GLU A 261 -1.07 30.13 -6.55
CA GLU A 261 -0.11 30.79 -5.66
C GLU A 261 -0.69 31.24 -4.31
N ALA A 262 -1.97 31.62 -4.27
CA ALA A 262 -2.61 32.05 -3.02
C ALA A 262 -2.69 30.90 -2.01
N ALA A 263 -3.03 29.69 -2.46
CA ALA A 263 -3.10 28.51 -1.61
C ALA A 263 -1.71 28.06 -1.13
N GLN A 264 -0.70 28.15 -2.00
CA GLN A 264 0.69 27.80 -1.66
C GLN A 264 1.30 28.71 -0.57
N LYS A 265 0.72 29.90 -0.32
CA LYS A 265 1.14 30.77 0.80
C LYS A 265 0.70 30.26 2.16
N PHE A 266 -0.39 29.48 2.21
CA PHE A 266 -0.92 28.92 3.45
C PHE A 266 -0.28 27.59 3.85
N MET A 267 0.19 26.81 2.87
CA MET A 267 0.82 25.53 3.10
C MET A 267 2.26 25.55 2.56
N LYS A 268 3.21 25.21 3.40
CA LYS A 268 4.63 25.11 3.01
C LYS A 268 5.07 23.63 3.02
N LYS A 269 5.77 23.23 1.96
CA LYS A 269 6.35 21.87 1.87
C LYS A 269 7.13 21.52 3.13
N GLU A 270 7.96 22.44 3.62
CA GLU A 270 8.81 22.25 4.78
C GLU A 270 8.00 21.96 6.06
N GLN A 271 6.80 22.53 6.20
CA GLN A 271 5.90 22.26 7.31
C GLN A 271 5.37 20.84 7.26
N LEU A 272 4.89 20.38 6.10
CA LEU A 272 4.42 18.99 5.92
C LEU A 272 5.54 17.98 6.23
N LEU A 273 6.74 18.23 5.67
CA LEU A 273 7.90 17.37 5.93
C LEU A 273 8.28 17.35 7.42
N ALA A 274 8.20 18.49 8.10
CA ALA A 274 8.48 18.57 9.54
C ALA A 274 7.47 17.78 10.37
N GLU A 275 6.19 17.77 10.01
CA GLU A 275 5.19 16.96 10.71
C GLU A 275 5.42 15.46 10.53
N VAL A 276 5.74 15.00 9.31
CA VAL A 276 6.12 13.61 9.07
C VAL A 276 7.36 13.22 9.88
N LYS A 277 8.37 14.11 9.93
CA LYS A 277 9.57 13.90 10.76
C LYS A 277 9.24 13.75 12.24
N LYS A 278 8.38 14.61 12.81
CA LYS A 278 7.95 14.52 14.21
C LYS A 278 7.26 13.19 14.51
N LEU A 279 6.30 12.78 13.64
CA LEU A 279 5.61 11.51 13.76
C LEU A 279 6.59 10.34 13.77
N HIS A 280 7.51 10.32 12.80
CA HIS A 280 8.55 9.30 12.71
C HIS A 280 9.44 9.25 13.97
N GLN A 281 9.91 10.40 14.45
CA GLN A 281 10.73 10.51 15.66
C GLN A 281 9.98 10.08 16.94
N ALA A 282 8.66 10.22 16.95
CA ALA A 282 7.81 9.70 18.04
C ALA A 282 7.53 8.20 17.92
N GLY A 283 8.10 7.50 16.91
CA GLY A 283 7.94 6.07 16.71
C GLY A 283 6.63 5.69 15.99
N VAL A 284 5.91 6.65 15.42
CA VAL A 284 4.70 6.38 14.63
C VAL A 284 5.11 5.76 13.27
N PRO A 285 4.59 4.57 12.92
CA PRO A 285 4.86 3.96 11.63
C PRO A 285 4.36 4.84 10.47
N ILE A 286 5.25 5.18 9.54
CA ILE A 286 4.93 5.88 8.30
C ILE A 286 4.77 4.84 7.21
N LEU A 287 3.68 4.97 6.41
CA LEU A 287 3.38 4.11 5.28
C LEU A 287 3.34 4.94 4.00
N ALA A 288 4.01 4.48 2.95
CA ALA A 288 4.00 5.17 1.66
C ALA A 288 2.66 4.98 0.94
N GLY A 289 2.07 6.06 0.46
CA GLY A 289 0.82 6.07 -0.29
C GLY A 289 0.68 7.33 -1.13
N THR A 290 -0.01 7.26 -2.28
CA THR A 290 0.01 8.35 -3.27
C THR A 290 -1.34 8.80 -3.80
N ASP A 291 -2.44 8.16 -3.41
CA ASP A 291 -3.80 8.57 -3.73
C ASP A 291 -4.12 8.74 -5.25
N PRO A 292 -3.58 7.86 -6.16
CA PRO A 292 -3.95 7.92 -7.57
C PRO A 292 -5.42 7.51 -7.77
N PRO A 293 -6.10 8.01 -8.82
CA PRO A 293 -5.57 8.85 -9.90
C PRO A 293 -5.74 10.36 -9.67
N ASN A 294 -6.00 10.76 -8.43
CA ASN A 294 -6.17 12.17 -8.09
C ASN A 294 -4.98 12.98 -8.61
N LEU A 295 -5.23 14.21 -9.09
CA LEU A 295 -4.21 15.14 -9.56
C LEU A 295 -3.24 14.55 -10.61
N SER A 296 -3.76 13.63 -11.44
CA SER A 296 -2.98 12.92 -12.47
C SER A 296 -1.79 12.11 -11.92
N ILE A 297 -1.88 11.67 -10.67
CA ILE A 297 -0.90 10.76 -10.07
C ILE A 297 -1.09 9.37 -10.69
N ASN A 298 0.00 8.73 -11.10
CA ASN A 298 -0.03 7.37 -11.63
C ASN A 298 0.09 6.31 -10.52
N TYR A 299 -0.34 5.08 -10.82
CA TYR A 299 -0.38 3.98 -9.83
C TYR A 299 0.97 3.32 -9.56
N GLY A 300 1.99 3.63 -10.34
CA GLY A 300 3.31 3.00 -10.27
C GLY A 300 4.40 3.97 -9.82
N THR A 301 5.06 4.59 -10.79
CA THR A 301 6.29 5.37 -10.58
C THR A 301 6.14 6.62 -9.71
N ASP A 302 4.93 7.15 -9.55
CA ASP A 302 4.72 8.28 -8.63
C ASP A 302 4.88 7.87 -7.15
N LEU A 303 4.81 6.55 -6.84
CA LEU A 303 5.19 6.08 -5.51
C LEU A 303 6.69 6.35 -5.20
N TYR A 304 7.56 6.30 -6.20
CA TYR A 304 8.98 6.63 -6.03
C TYR A 304 9.18 8.08 -5.57
N LYS A 305 8.35 9.00 -6.09
CA LYS A 305 8.34 10.42 -5.67
C LYS A 305 7.90 10.57 -4.21
N GLU A 306 6.90 9.80 -3.78
CA GLU A 306 6.49 9.77 -2.37
C GLU A 306 7.63 9.26 -1.48
N LEU A 307 8.32 8.18 -1.88
CA LEU A 307 9.50 7.67 -1.16
C LEU A 307 10.59 8.74 -1.06
N GLN A 308 10.84 9.49 -2.13
CA GLN A 308 11.80 10.60 -2.09
C GLN A 308 11.35 11.73 -1.15
N LEU A 309 10.06 12.06 -1.11
CA LEU A 309 9.51 13.04 -0.17
C LEU A 309 9.63 12.57 1.29
N LEU A 310 9.47 11.29 1.56
CA LEU A 310 9.73 10.72 2.89
C LEU A 310 11.22 10.83 3.27
N ARG A 311 12.12 10.64 2.30
CA ARG A 311 13.57 10.89 2.49
C ARG A 311 13.83 12.37 2.80
N ASP A 312 13.21 13.29 2.06
CA ASP A 312 13.30 14.75 2.29
C ASP A 312 12.75 15.12 3.68
N ALA A 313 11.76 14.40 4.19
CA ALA A 313 11.24 14.55 5.55
C ALA A 313 12.21 14.07 6.64
N GLY A 314 13.34 13.44 6.26
CA GLY A 314 14.42 13.06 7.18
C GLY A 314 14.41 11.61 7.61
N LEU A 315 13.61 10.75 7.00
CA LEU A 315 13.71 9.30 7.18
C LEU A 315 15.01 8.79 6.53
N SER A 316 15.69 7.82 7.14
CA SER A 316 16.81 7.14 6.49
C SER A 316 16.33 6.32 5.29
N PRO A 317 17.21 5.97 4.32
CA PRO A 317 16.82 5.11 3.20
C PRO A 317 16.14 3.82 3.64
N ILE A 318 16.63 3.17 4.69
CA ILE A 318 16.04 1.94 5.24
C ILE A 318 14.62 2.19 5.79
N GLU A 319 14.38 3.29 6.48
CA GLU A 319 13.06 3.65 6.99
C GLU A 319 12.09 3.97 5.87
N VAL A 320 12.56 4.62 4.80
CA VAL A 320 11.77 4.86 3.58
C VAL A 320 11.41 3.55 2.89
N LEU A 321 12.35 2.61 2.75
CA LEU A 321 12.06 1.28 2.20
C LEU A 321 11.06 0.50 3.05
N LYS A 322 11.17 0.56 4.38
CA LYS A 322 10.16 0.00 5.29
C LYS A 322 8.79 0.63 5.08
N ALA A 323 8.72 1.94 4.88
CA ALA A 323 7.46 2.65 4.63
C ALA A 323 6.76 2.17 3.34
N GLY A 324 7.51 1.79 2.32
CA GLY A 324 6.99 1.24 1.06
C GLY A 324 6.81 -0.29 1.06
N THR A 325 7.16 -1.01 2.13
CA THR A 325 7.16 -2.48 2.16
C THR A 325 6.61 -3.03 3.48
N SER A 326 7.48 -3.37 4.44
CA SER A 326 7.15 -4.11 5.66
C SER A 326 6.21 -3.36 6.61
N ASN A 327 6.27 -2.03 6.68
CA ASN A 327 5.33 -1.26 7.50
C ASN A 327 3.89 -1.46 7.01
N ILE A 328 3.66 -1.43 5.68
CA ILE A 328 2.34 -1.66 5.09
C ILE A 328 1.87 -3.10 5.37
N THR A 329 2.77 -4.06 5.18
CA THR A 329 2.50 -5.48 5.49
C THR A 329 2.03 -5.66 6.93
N ARG A 330 2.71 -5.04 7.90
CA ARG A 330 2.31 -5.12 9.31
C ARG A 330 0.98 -4.42 9.58
N ALA A 331 0.83 -3.19 9.07
CA ALA A 331 -0.37 -2.38 9.33
C ALA A 331 -1.65 -3.02 8.79
N PHE A 332 -1.58 -3.62 7.60
CA PHE A 332 -2.73 -4.26 6.94
C PHE A 332 -2.75 -5.79 7.08
N SER A 333 -1.82 -6.37 7.86
CA SER A 333 -1.71 -7.82 8.08
C SER A 333 -1.65 -8.62 6.78
N LEU A 334 -0.82 -8.18 5.82
CA LEU A 334 -0.67 -8.85 4.54
C LEU A 334 0.14 -10.12 4.71
N GLU A 335 -0.28 -11.21 4.07
CA GLU A 335 0.36 -12.51 4.23
C GLU A 335 1.50 -12.73 3.21
N ASN A 336 2.63 -13.24 3.69
CA ASN A 336 3.78 -13.71 2.91
C ASN A 336 4.31 -12.70 1.87
N THR A 337 4.24 -11.40 2.18
CA THR A 337 4.74 -10.31 1.34
C THR A 337 5.46 -9.24 2.17
N GLY A 338 6.14 -8.29 1.52
CA GLY A 338 6.86 -7.19 2.18
C GLY A 338 8.20 -7.58 2.82
N TYR A 339 8.67 -8.83 2.62
CA TYR A 339 9.94 -9.33 3.15
C TYR A 339 10.66 -10.25 2.16
N VAL A 340 11.99 -10.20 2.14
CA VAL A 340 12.84 -11.23 1.53
C VAL A 340 13.17 -12.24 2.64
N LYS A 341 12.34 -13.27 2.76
CA LYS A 341 12.41 -14.24 3.84
C LYS A 341 12.02 -15.65 3.36
N VAL A 342 12.71 -16.67 3.82
CA VAL A 342 12.40 -18.07 3.48
C VAL A 342 10.94 -18.40 3.82
N GLY A 343 10.25 -19.00 2.85
CA GLY A 343 8.82 -19.33 2.93
C GLY A 343 7.87 -18.21 2.46
N TYR A 344 8.36 -17.00 2.18
CA TYR A 344 7.58 -15.89 1.65
C TYR A 344 7.47 -15.97 0.13
N ASN A 345 6.43 -15.34 -0.42
CA ASN A 345 6.31 -15.19 -1.87
C ASN A 345 7.57 -14.50 -2.44
N ALA A 346 8.04 -14.97 -3.58
CA ALA A 346 9.08 -14.29 -4.34
C ALA A 346 8.51 -13.07 -5.09
N ASP A 347 8.00 -12.11 -4.32
CA ASP A 347 7.55 -10.80 -4.76
C ASP A 347 8.73 -9.83 -4.59
N LEU A 348 9.53 -9.67 -5.64
CA LEU A 348 10.87 -9.11 -5.55
C LEU A 348 11.11 -8.01 -6.58
N LEU A 349 11.92 -7.03 -6.19
CA LEU A 349 12.54 -6.05 -7.08
C LEU A 349 14.04 -6.24 -7.10
N LEU A 350 14.62 -6.31 -8.28
CA LEU A 350 16.08 -6.15 -8.50
C LEU A 350 16.30 -4.74 -9.06
N ILE A 351 17.11 -3.96 -8.37
CA ILE A 351 17.34 -2.54 -8.67
C ILE A 351 18.80 -2.36 -9.01
N GLU A 352 19.10 -1.66 -10.10
CA GLU A 352 20.47 -1.25 -10.43
C GLU A 352 20.96 -0.20 -9.43
N GLY A 353 22.10 -0.47 -8.78
CA GLY A 353 22.69 0.40 -7.76
C GLY A 353 22.23 0.05 -6.34
N ASP A 354 22.49 0.97 -5.43
CA ASP A 354 22.28 0.79 -3.99
C ASP A 354 21.17 1.70 -3.44
N VAL A 355 19.94 1.18 -3.46
CA VAL A 355 18.77 1.90 -2.93
C VAL A 355 18.81 2.07 -1.41
N THR A 356 19.67 1.33 -0.72
CA THR A 356 19.83 1.44 0.75
C THR A 356 20.72 2.61 1.17
N GLU A 357 21.50 3.14 0.25
CA GLU A 357 22.29 4.35 0.43
C GLU A 357 21.61 5.56 -0.22
N GLU A 358 21.14 5.39 -1.47
CA GLU A 358 20.53 6.45 -2.27
C GLU A 358 19.13 6.02 -2.75
N ILE A 359 18.11 6.58 -2.12
CA ILE A 359 16.70 6.17 -2.40
C ILE A 359 16.28 6.44 -3.85
N SER A 360 16.90 7.40 -4.54
CA SER A 360 16.62 7.69 -5.95
C SER A 360 16.95 6.52 -6.88
N ALA A 361 17.82 5.59 -6.46
CA ALA A 361 18.11 4.36 -7.21
C ALA A 361 16.84 3.50 -7.43
N ILE A 362 15.76 3.70 -6.64
CA ILE A 362 14.47 3.01 -6.84
C ILE A 362 13.88 3.23 -8.23
N GLU A 363 14.26 4.28 -8.95
CA GLU A 363 13.83 4.54 -10.32
C GLU A 363 14.46 3.57 -11.33
N ASN A 364 15.55 2.89 -10.96
CA ASN A 364 16.33 2.00 -11.82
C ASN A 364 15.93 0.52 -11.62
N VAL A 365 14.62 0.23 -11.58
CA VAL A 365 14.12 -1.15 -11.48
C VAL A 365 14.59 -1.95 -12.70
N ASN A 366 15.40 -2.97 -12.46
CA ASN A 366 15.90 -3.89 -13.49
C ASN A 366 14.85 -4.98 -13.79
N THR A 367 14.34 -5.61 -12.74
CA THR A 367 13.37 -6.72 -12.89
C THR A 367 12.39 -6.74 -11.72
N VAL A 368 11.14 -7.02 -12.05
CA VAL A 368 10.06 -7.26 -11.08
C VAL A 368 9.65 -8.72 -11.16
N TRP A 369 9.55 -9.40 -10.02
CA TRP A 369 8.94 -10.73 -9.93
C TRP A 369 7.74 -10.70 -9.00
N LYS A 370 6.66 -11.37 -9.40
CA LYS A 370 5.52 -11.68 -8.58
C LYS A 370 5.37 -13.18 -8.47
N LYS A 371 5.51 -13.72 -7.25
CA LYS A 371 5.58 -15.16 -7.01
C LYS A 371 6.60 -15.86 -7.95
N GLY A 372 7.80 -15.27 -8.08
CA GLY A 372 8.88 -15.79 -8.92
C GLY A 372 8.72 -15.61 -10.43
N ALA A 373 7.54 -15.28 -10.94
CA ALA A 373 7.30 -15.02 -12.34
C ALA A 373 7.56 -13.54 -12.68
N LYS A 374 8.27 -13.27 -13.79
CA LYS A 374 8.54 -11.91 -14.24
C LYS A 374 7.25 -11.18 -14.60
N VAL A 375 7.10 -9.95 -14.11
CA VAL A 375 6.07 -8.99 -14.52
C VAL A 375 6.51 -8.36 -15.84
N ASN A 376 5.59 -8.30 -16.82
CA ASN A 376 5.82 -7.78 -18.17
C ASN A 376 5.11 -6.43 -18.38
#